data_825e77bd92a1aad7f18cb81005c6d003
#
_entry.id   825e77bd92a1aad7f18cb81005c6d003
#
_cell.length_a   1.000
_cell.length_b   1.000
_cell.length_c   1.000
_cell.angle_alpha   90.00
_cell.angle_beta   90.00
_cell.angle_gamma   90.00
#
_symmetry.space_group_name_H-M   'P 1'
#
loop_
_entity.id
_entity.type
_entity.pdbx_description
1 polymer ?
#
loop_
_entity_poly.entity_id
_entity_poly.type
_entity_poly.pdbx_seq_one_letter_code
_entity_poly.pdbx_strand_id
1 'polypeptide(L)'
;MRWLTVLPVLLVIHAPLAAQLPAPNQAGVSAGHLHMMVRDPDVHKKIWVDVLGAQVVNAGTLELLKLPGIFLVLGKGDTTEGSEGSAVDHFAFRARDLPAVKAKLAAAGVPIVRDDPREIVAMFPDKVKVEFYAAPTLTVPLEHFHVHFFTSDPDGLRAWYAKHFGAAVTKEGNATVQGVPGIAFSVRKTDIPQAATKGRSLDHIGFEVKGLEAFCKKLEAEGVAFDSPFRDVPRIGLKIAFVIDPAGTRIELTEGLAGR
;
A
#
# COMPACT_ATOMS: atom_id res chain seq x y z
N MET A 1 -20.67 55.11 -29.80
CA MET A 1 -21.09 53.78 -29.23
C MET A 1 -19.86 52.92 -29.11
N ARG A 2 -19.37 52.70 -27.86
CA ARG A 2 -18.20 51.81 -27.56
C ARG A 2 -18.77 50.46 -27.14
N TRP A 3 -18.46 49.43 -27.91
CA TRP A 3 -18.81 48.05 -27.60
C TRP A 3 -17.81 47.50 -26.58
N LEU A 4 -18.24 47.21 -25.38
CA LEU A 4 -17.47 46.47 -24.36
C LEU A 4 -17.58 44.99 -24.69
N THR A 5 -16.51 44.41 -25.19
CA THR A 5 -16.35 42.96 -25.32
C THR A 5 -16.01 42.36 -23.95
N VAL A 6 -16.98 41.69 -23.33
CA VAL A 6 -16.77 40.89 -22.13
C VAL A 6 -16.21 39.52 -22.57
N LEU A 7 -14.95 39.28 -22.30
CA LEU A 7 -14.35 37.94 -22.45
C LEU A 7 -14.82 37.06 -21.29
N PRO A 8 -15.37 35.85 -21.55
CA PRO A 8 -15.69 34.92 -20.50
C PRO A 8 -14.40 34.37 -19.89
N VAL A 9 -14.21 34.58 -18.60
CA VAL A 9 -13.18 33.89 -17.81
C VAL A 9 -13.65 32.46 -17.61
N LEU A 10 -13.07 31.52 -18.36
CA LEU A 10 -13.25 30.09 -18.10
C LEU A 10 -12.56 29.76 -16.78
N LEU A 11 -13.33 29.62 -15.73
CA LEU A 11 -12.86 29.06 -14.46
C LEU A 11 -12.61 27.56 -14.66
N VAL A 12 -11.35 27.17 -14.91
CA VAL A 12 -10.93 25.76 -14.91
C VAL A 12 -10.97 25.30 -13.46
N ILE A 13 -12.07 24.69 -13.06
CA ILE A 13 -12.17 24.00 -11.77
C ILE A 13 -11.30 22.75 -11.91
N HIS A 14 -10.07 22.83 -11.41
CA HIS A 14 -9.26 21.63 -11.16
C HIS A 14 -9.92 20.90 -9.99
N ALA A 15 -10.82 19.97 -10.28
CA ALA A 15 -11.19 18.97 -9.29
C ALA A 15 -9.90 18.25 -8.89
N PRO A 16 -9.55 18.17 -7.59
CA PRO A 16 -8.43 17.33 -7.18
C PRO A 16 -8.72 15.93 -7.70
N LEU A 17 -7.77 15.35 -8.46
CA LEU A 17 -7.83 13.95 -8.84
C LEU A 17 -7.79 13.18 -7.54
N ALA A 18 -8.95 12.89 -6.96
CA ALA A 18 -9.06 12.10 -5.76
C ALA A 18 -8.42 10.75 -6.07
N ALA A 19 -7.30 10.47 -5.43
CA ALA A 19 -6.59 9.20 -5.58
C ALA A 19 -7.54 8.07 -5.19
N GLN A 20 -8.19 7.47 -6.18
CA GLN A 20 -9.11 6.37 -6.01
C GLN A 20 -8.29 5.07 -6.04
N LEU A 21 -8.71 4.06 -5.26
CA LEU A 21 -8.16 2.72 -5.42
C LEU A 21 -8.37 2.25 -6.86
N PRO A 22 -7.44 1.47 -7.42
CA PRO A 22 -7.60 0.93 -8.77
C PRO A 22 -8.84 0.05 -8.90
N ALA A 23 -9.43 0.01 -10.09
CA ALA A 23 -10.51 -0.94 -10.37
C ALA A 23 -10.02 -2.37 -10.13
N PRO A 24 -10.84 -3.25 -9.52
CA PRO A 24 -10.45 -4.61 -9.22
C PRO A 24 -10.24 -5.44 -10.50
N ASN A 25 -9.38 -6.47 -10.39
CA ASN A 25 -9.19 -7.45 -11.44
C ASN A 25 -10.41 -8.38 -11.60
N GLN A 26 -10.30 -9.39 -12.48
CA GLN A 26 -11.41 -10.35 -12.72
C GLN A 26 -11.76 -11.20 -11.48
N ALA A 27 -10.83 -11.37 -10.53
CA ALA A 27 -11.11 -12.02 -9.25
C ALA A 27 -11.81 -11.08 -8.25
N GLY A 28 -12.04 -9.82 -8.62
CA GLY A 28 -12.64 -8.82 -7.75
C GLY A 28 -11.65 -8.17 -6.78
N VAL A 29 -10.34 -8.27 -7.01
CA VAL A 29 -9.29 -7.85 -6.07
C VAL A 29 -8.49 -6.68 -6.63
N SER A 30 -8.18 -5.70 -5.77
CA SER A 30 -7.23 -4.61 -6.03
C SER A 30 -6.42 -4.28 -4.78
N ALA A 31 -5.43 -3.39 -4.90
CA ALA A 31 -4.76 -2.81 -3.74
C ALA A 31 -5.79 -2.16 -2.81
N GLY A 32 -5.57 -2.26 -1.51
CA GLY A 32 -6.40 -1.66 -0.49
C GLY A 32 -5.58 -0.73 0.42
N HIS A 33 -4.79 -1.33 1.31
CA HIS A 33 -4.02 -0.56 2.29
C HIS A 33 -2.75 -1.28 2.75
N LEU A 34 -1.89 -0.52 3.44
CA LEU A 34 -0.78 -1.02 4.22
C LEU A 34 -1.03 -0.65 5.68
N HIS A 35 -0.97 -1.61 6.58
CA HIS A 35 -1.18 -1.37 7.99
C HIS A 35 0.13 -1.43 8.76
N MET A 36 0.46 -0.30 9.36
CA MET A 36 1.62 -0.19 10.25
C MET A 36 1.17 -0.15 11.70
N MET A 37 1.73 -1.04 12.51
CA MET A 37 1.66 -0.94 13.97
C MET A 37 2.83 -0.09 14.45
N VAL A 38 2.53 1.00 15.14
CA VAL A 38 3.54 2.00 15.53
C VAL A 38 3.29 2.48 16.95
N ARG A 39 4.36 2.87 17.65
CA ARG A 39 4.25 3.35 19.04
C ARG A 39 3.59 4.71 19.12
N ASP A 40 3.91 5.58 18.15
CA ASP A 40 3.38 6.94 18.05
C ASP A 40 2.84 7.22 16.64
N PRO A 41 1.52 7.01 16.42
CA PRO A 41 0.89 7.31 15.14
C PRO A 41 1.02 8.77 14.71
N ASP A 42 1.08 9.73 15.64
CA ASP A 42 1.15 11.16 15.29
C ASP A 42 2.51 11.51 14.66
N VAL A 43 3.60 10.87 15.10
CA VAL A 43 4.92 11.04 14.49
C VAL A 43 4.91 10.52 13.04
N HIS A 44 4.35 9.33 12.80
CA HIS A 44 4.20 8.78 11.46
C HIS A 44 3.27 9.63 10.60
N LYS A 45 2.13 10.07 11.15
CA LYS A 45 1.16 10.91 10.46
C LYS A 45 1.80 12.21 9.95
N LYS A 46 2.62 12.90 10.76
CA LYS A 46 3.36 14.09 10.32
C LYS A 46 4.24 13.81 9.09
N ILE A 47 4.95 12.68 9.07
CA ILE A 47 5.78 12.33 7.91
C ILE A 47 4.89 12.07 6.68
N TRP A 48 3.86 11.27 6.81
CA TRP A 48 3.01 10.92 5.67
C TRP A 48 2.20 12.11 5.14
N VAL A 49 1.63 12.94 6.04
CA VAL A 49 0.77 14.07 5.66
C VAL A 49 1.59 15.30 5.31
N ASP A 50 2.42 15.80 6.24
CA ASP A 50 3.07 17.12 6.10
C ASP A 50 4.26 17.05 5.14
N VAL A 51 4.97 15.90 5.08
CA VAL A 51 6.17 15.75 4.25
C VAL A 51 5.85 15.12 2.90
N LEU A 52 5.04 14.05 2.88
CA LEU A 52 4.77 13.26 1.68
C LEU A 52 3.41 13.57 1.03
N GLY A 53 2.54 14.35 1.69
CA GLY A 53 1.31 14.86 1.09
C GLY A 53 0.13 13.89 1.09
N ALA A 54 0.13 12.89 1.99
CA ALA A 54 -1.04 12.05 2.20
C ALA A 54 -2.23 12.86 2.71
N GLN A 55 -3.44 12.49 2.29
CA GLN A 55 -4.67 13.12 2.73
C GLN A 55 -5.31 12.29 3.85
N VAL A 56 -5.73 12.97 4.91
CA VAL A 56 -6.50 12.30 5.99
C VAL A 56 -7.93 12.13 5.53
N VAL A 57 -8.42 10.89 5.56
CA VAL A 57 -9.82 10.54 5.29
C VAL A 57 -10.31 9.57 6.36
N ASN A 58 -11.62 9.41 6.51
CA ASN A 58 -12.20 8.55 7.54
C ASN A 58 -13.10 7.47 6.93
N ALA A 59 -12.96 6.26 7.45
CA ALA A 59 -13.91 5.17 7.30
C ALA A 59 -14.61 4.96 8.66
N GLY A 60 -15.77 5.62 8.85
CA GLY A 60 -16.41 5.67 10.17
C GLY A 60 -15.46 6.27 11.22
N THR A 61 -15.10 5.48 12.23
CA THR A 61 -14.16 5.88 13.30
C THR A 61 -12.69 5.58 12.98
N LEU A 62 -12.40 4.95 11.83
CA LEU A 62 -11.04 4.62 11.42
C LEU A 62 -10.48 5.77 10.57
N GLU A 63 -9.35 6.33 11.01
CA GLU A 63 -8.57 7.29 10.23
C GLU A 63 -7.69 6.54 9.23
N LEU A 64 -7.68 7.03 7.99
CA LEU A 64 -6.89 6.51 6.88
C LEU A 64 -6.03 7.64 6.30
N LEU A 65 -4.82 7.34 5.91
CA LEU A 65 -3.97 8.24 5.14
C LEU A 65 -4.02 7.83 3.67
N LYS A 66 -4.64 8.68 2.85
CA LYS A 66 -4.88 8.41 1.42
C LYS A 66 -3.71 8.91 0.60
N LEU A 67 -3.13 8.03 -0.18
CA LEU A 67 -2.14 8.30 -1.23
C LEU A 67 -2.64 7.74 -2.55
N PRO A 68 -2.15 8.22 -3.72
CA PRO A 68 -2.46 7.63 -4.99
C PRO A 68 -2.26 6.10 -5.02
N GLY A 69 -3.35 5.36 -5.24
CA GLY A 69 -3.36 3.91 -5.36
C GLY A 69 -3.42 3.10 -4.06
N ILE A 70 -3.32 3.71 -2.88
CA ILE A 70 -3.23 2.98 -1.61
C ILE A 70 -3.74 3.82 -0.42
N PHE A 71 -4.23 3.15 0.62
CA PHE A 71 -4.39 3.74 1.95
C PHE A 71 -3.27 3.25 2.88
N LEU A 72 -2.90 4.08 3.85
CA LEU A 72 -2.08 3.68 4.99
C LEU A 72 -2.95 3.74 6.25
N VAL A 73 -2.83 2.73 7.09
CA VAL A 73 -3.46 2.65 8.41
C VAL A 73 -2.38 2.66 9.47
N LEU A 74 -2.51 3.51 10.47
CA LEU A 74 -1.59 3.62 11.60
C LEU A 74 -2.28 3.10 12.85
N GLY A 75 -1.99 1.86 13.22
CA GLY A 75 -2.42 1.27 14.49
C GLY A 75 -1.44 1.64 15.61
N LYS A 76 -1.95 2.09 16.76
CA LYS A 76 -1.12 2.31 17.94
C LYS A 76 -0.86 1.00 18.67
N GLY A 77 0.41 0.66 18.88
CA GLY A 77 0.81 -0.53 19.63
C GLY A 77 2.31 -0.68 19.73
N ASP A 78 2.75 -1.52 20.65
CA ASP A 78 4.14 -1.96 20.72
C ASP A 78 4.39 -3.00 19.63
N THR A 79 5.40 -2.74 18.82
CA THR A 79 5.82 -3.67 17.78
C THR A 79 6.88 -4.62 18.31
N THR A 80 6.86 -5.86 17.85
CA THR A 80 7.91 -6.85 18.22
C THR A 80 9.24 -6.48 17.58
N GLU A 81 9.20 -6.02 16.30
CA GLU A 81 10.38 -5.62 15.51
C GLU A 81 9.96 -4.73 14.33
N GLY A 82 10.98 -4.19 13.61
CA GLY A 82 10.80 -3.46 12.33
C GLY A 82 10.28 -4.33 11.19
N SER A 83 10.08 -3.75 10.02
CA SER A 83 9.64 -4.49 8.82
C SER A 83 10.75 -5.37 8.24
N GLU A 84 12.00 -4.96 8.32
CA GLU A 84 13.16 -5.71 7.81
C GLU A 84 13.30 -7.09 8.50
N GLY A 85 13.57 -8.13 7.70
CA GLY A 85 13.69 -9.51 8.18
C GLY A 85 12.33 -10.21 8.37
N SER A 86 11.24 -9.64 7.88
CA SER A 86 9.94 -10.32 7.79
C SER A 86 9.62 -10.72 6.35
N ALA A 87 8.56 -11.52 6.19
CA ALA A 87 8.07 -11.95 4.88
C ALA A 87 7.79 -10.77 3.93
N VAL A 88 7.42 -9.59 4.45
CA VAL A 88 7.37 -8.32 3.72
C VAL A 88 8.37 -7.36 4.35
N ASP A 89 9.53 -7.23 3.72
CA ASP A 89 10.64 -6.42 4.21
C ASP A 89 10.37 -4.91 4.14
N HIS A 90 9.77 -4.46 3.03
CA HIS A 90 9.44 -3.07 2.80
C HIS A 90 8.37 -2.90 1.73
N PHE A 91 7.91 -1.68 1.58
CA PHE A 91 7.06 -1.25 0.48
C PHE A 91 7.64 -0.02 -0.20
N ALA A 92 7.21 0.24 -1.43
CA ALA A 92 7.80 1.26 -2.26
C ALA A 92 6.78 2.20 -2.89
N PHE A 93 7.23 3.42 -3.13
CA PHE A 93 6.54 4.44 -3.91
C PHE A 93 7.37 4.86 -5.12
N ARG A 94 6.69 5.31 -6.18
CA ARG A 94 7.27 6.09 -7.26
C ARG A 94 7.13 7.57 -6.92
N ALA A 95 8.18 8.34 -7.08
CA ALA A 95 8.22 9.78 -6.82
C ALA A 95 8.50 10.53 -8.12
N ARG A 96 7.65 11.50 -8.46
CA ARG A 96 7.88 12.37 -9.62
C ARG A 96 9.16 13.18 -9.49
N ASP A 97 9.47 13.63 -8.28
CA ASP A 97 10.68 14.38 -7.92
C ASP A 97 11.36 13.71 -6.73
N LEU A 98 12.19 12.69 -7.02
CA LEU A 98 12.90 11.94 -5.99
C LEU A 98 13.88 12.82 -5.18
N PRO A 99 14.66 13.74 -5.77
CA PRO A 99 15.49 14.68 -5.01
C PRO A 99 14.69 15.51 -4.00
N ALA A 100 13.51 16.01 -4.38
CA ALA A 100 12.66 16.77 -3.47
C ALA A 100 12.11 15.89 -2.33
N VAL A 101 11.70 14.64 -2.61
CA VAL A 101 11.27 13.67 -1.58
C VAL A 101 12.42 13.41 -0.60
N LYS A 102 13.64 13.13 -1.09
CA LYS A 102 14.83 12.94 -0.28
C LYS A 102 15.10 14.14 0.64
N ALA A 103 15.12 15.34 0.08
CA ALA A 103 15.38 16.56 0.83
C ALA A 103 14.34 16.77 1.95
N LYS A 104 13.06 16.56 1.67
CA LYS A 104 11.96 16.68 2.65
C LYS A 104 12.08 15.65 3.77
N LEU A 105 12.36 14.38 3.45
CA LEU A 105 12.56 13.32 4.44
C LEU A 105 13.75 13.63 5.34
N ALA A 106 14.87 14.04 4.77
CA ALA A 106 16.06 14.43 5.53
C ALA A 106 15.79 15.63 6.46
N ALA A 107 15.07 16.65 5.97
CA ALA A 107 14.68 17.81 6.78
C ALA A 107 13.72 17.43 7.93
N ALA A 108 12.91 16.38 7.76
CA ALA A 108 12.05 15.82 8.79
C ALA A 108 12.78 14.85 9.74
N GLY A 109 14.10 14.67 9.59
CA GLY A 109 14.90 13.79 10.42
C GLY A 109 14.73 12.29 10.12
N VAL A 110 14.16 11.94 8.96
CA VAL A 110 14.02 10.53 8.53
C VAL A 110 15.33 10.08 7.89
N PRO A 111 16.04 9.08 8.46
CA PRO A 111 17.31 8.60 7.92
C PRO A 111 17.15 8.02 6.51
N ILE A 112 18.02 8.43 5.59
CA ILE A 112 18.18 7.78 4.29
C ILE A 112 19.30 6.74 4.44
N VAL A 113 18.93 5.47 4.40
CA VAL A 113 19.84 4.33 4.65
C VAL A 113 20.44 3.77 3.37
N ARG A 114 19.87 4.09 2.21
CA ARG A 114 20.42 3.84 0.88
C ARG A 114 20.12 5.05 0.00
N ASP A 115 21.10 5.49 -0.76
CA ASP A 115 21.04 6.70 -1.56
C ASP A 115 21.63 6.44 -2.95
N ASP A 116 20.76 6.22 -3.93
CA ASP A 116 21.10 6.03 -5.34
C ASP A 116 20.35 7.10 -6.16
N PRO A 117 20.89 7.57 -7.30
CA PRO A 117 20.22 8.57 -8.13
C PRO A 117 18.81 8.21 -8.61
N ARG A 118 18.49 6.92 -8.69
CA ARG A 118 17.18 6.45 -9.14
C ARG A 118 16.30 5.88 -8.04
N GLU A 119 16.87 5.67 -6.84
CA GLU A 119 16.20 4.98 -5.77
C GLU A 119 16.79 5.40 -4.42
N ILE A 120 15.95 5.67 -3.44
CA ILE A 120 16.37 5.84 -2.06
C ILE A 120 15.61 4.88 -1.14
N VAL A 121 16.25 4.46 -0.05
CA VAL A 121 15.60 3.74 1.05
C VAL A 121 15.65 4.60 2.29
N ALA A 122 14.48 4.87 2.87
CA ALA A 122 14.32 5.62 4.09
C ALA A 122 13.89 4.71 5.25
N MET A 123 14.43 4.95 6.42
CA MET A 123 14.04 4.25 7.65
C MET A 123 13.14 5.15 8.48
N PHE A 124 11.85 4.87 8.43
CA PHE A 124 10.85 5.58 9.22
C PHE A 124 10.92 5.17 10.70
N PRO A 125 10.26 5.91 11.61
CA PRO A 125 10.13 5.48 13.01
C PRO A 125 9.63 4.03 13.11
N ASP A 126 9.83 3.41 14.26
CA ASP A 126 9.50 1.99 14.48
C ASP A 126 10.17 1.02 13.48
N LYS A 127 11.27 1.45 12.84
CA LYS A 127 12.02 0.69 11.84
C LYS A 127 11.17 0.25 10.65
N VAL A 128 10.22 1.08 10.21
CA VAL A 128 9.46 0.85 8.97
C VAL A 128 10.35 1.27 7.80
N LYS A 129 10.70 0.32 6.95
CA LYS A 129 11.53 0.53 5.77
C LYS A 129 10.68 0.88 4.57
N VAL A 130 10.96 2.02 3.94
CA VAL A 130 10.21 2.54 2.79
C VAL A 130 11.17 2.92 1.67
N GLU A 131 10.86 2.47 0.47
CA GLU A 131 11.66 2.71 -0.72
C GLU A 131 10.96 3.70 -1.66
N PHE A 132 11.74 4.56 -2.33
CA PHE A 132 11.22 5.53 -3.28
C PHE A 132 12.02 5.48 -4.57
N TYR A 133 11.34 5.33 -5.70
CA TYR A 133 11.91 5.30 -7.05
C TYR A 133 11.65 6.58 -7.82
N ALA A 134 12.63 7.04 -8.58
CA ALA A 134 12.46 8.15 -9.51
C ALA A 134 11.50 7.77 -10.64
N ALA A 135 10.43 8.55 -10.81
CA ALA A 135 9.46 8.38 -11.88
C ALA A 135 8.99 9.76 -12.41
N PRO A 136 9.85 10.50 -13.13
CA PRO A 136 9.61 11.91 -13.49
C PRO A 136 8.40 12.13 -14.40
N THR A 137 7.88 11.08 -15.02
CA THR A 137 6.69 11.12 -15.89
C THR A 137 5.36 10.97 -15.13
N LEU A 138 5.39 10.75 -13.81
CA LEU A 138 4.15 10.66 -13.02
C LEU A 138 3.35 11.96 -13.08
N THR A 139 2.03 11.82 -13.19
CA THR A 139 1.08 12.95 -13.14
C THR A 139 0.79 13.40 -11.70
N VAL A 140 1.05 12.52 -10.73
CA VAL A 140 0.91 12.77 -9.27
C VAL A 140 2.28 12.89 -8.63
N PRO A 141 2.42 13.55 -7.46
CA PRO A 141 3.72 13.68 -6.80
C PRO A 141 4.33 12.36 -6.33
N LEU A 142 3.48 11.47 -5.83
CA LEU A 142 3.84 10.19 -5.25
C LEU A 142 2.75 9.16 -5.59
N GLU A 143 3.14 7.92 -5.91
CA GLU A 143 2.23 6.81 -6.21
C GLU A 143 2.76 5.52 -5.60
N HIS A 144 1.88 4.71 -4.98
CA HIS A 144 2.28 3.39 -4.49
C HIS A 144 2.73 2.51 -5.66
N PHE A 145 3.76 1.69 -5.41
CA PHE A 145 4.37 0.87 -6.45
C PHE A 145 4.31 -0.62 -6.11
N HIS A 146 5.10 -1.06 -5.12
CA HIS A 146 5.21 -2.48 -4.82
C HIS A 146 5.37 -2.76 -3.32
N VAL A 147 5.15 -4.02 -2.96
CA VAL A 147 5.65 -4.63 -1.73
C VAL A 147 6.76 -5.61 -2.06
N HIS A 148 7.77 -5.70 -1.18
CA HIS A 148 8.94 -6.54 -1.38
C HIS A 148 8.92 -7.74 -0.44
N PHE A 149 8.69 -8.92 -1.03
CA PHE A 149 8.65 -10.20 -0.31
C PHE A 149 9.99 -10.89 -0.34
N PHE A 150 10.34 -11.53 0.78
CA PHE A 150 11.42 -12.48 0.86
C PHE A 150 10.89 -13.85 1.27
N THR A 151 11.26 -14.90 0.55
CA THR A 151 10.81 -16.28 0.80
C THR A 151 11.82 -17.29 0.27
N SER A 152 11.83 -18.48 0.83
CA SER A 152 12.62 -19.61 0.30
C SER A 152 12.02 -20.20 -0.98
N ASP A 153 10.70 -19.99 -1.20
CA ASP A 153 9.95 -20.48 -2.37
C ASP A 153 9.23 -19.34 -3.13
N PRO A 154 9.95 -18.56 -3.96
CA PRO A 154 9.35 -17.48 -4.72
C PRO A 154 8.29 -17.93 -5.73
N ASP A 155 8.48 -19.08 -6.35
CA ASP A 155 7.57 -19.57 -7.39
C ASP A 155 6.28 -20.10 -6.79
N GLY A 156 6.35 -20.80 -5.67
CA GLY A 156 5.17 -21.22 -4.90
C GLY A 156 4.37 -20.02 -4.39
N LEU A 157 5.05 -19.00 -3.87
CA LEU A 157 4.38 -17.77 -3.43
C LEU A 157 3.67 -17.05 -4.58
N ARG A 158 4.33 -16.89 -5.73
CA ARG A 158 3.73 -16.31 -6.94
C ARG A 158 2.52 -17.10 -7.44
N ALA A 159 2.63 -18.43 -7.47
CA ALA A 159 1.53 -19.30 -7.86
C ALA A 159 0.34 -19.18 -6.91
N TRP A 160 0.58 -19.05 -5.60
CA TRP A 160 -0.44 -18.86 -4.60
C TRP A 160 -1.23 -17.56 -4.81
N TYR A 161 -0.53 -16.43 -5.01
CA TYR A 161 -1.19 -15.15 -5.29
C TYR A 161 -1.93 -15.14 -6.64
N ALA A 162 -1.39 -15.81 -7.67
CA ALA A 162 -2.08 -15.96 -8.95
C ALA A 162 -3.38 -16.77 -8.81
N LYS A 163 -3.33 -17.90 -8.08
CA LYS A 163 -4.47 -18.79 -7.89
C LYS A 163 -5.60 -18.14 -7.09
N HIS A 164 -5.27 -17.54 -5.96
CA HIS A 164 -6.27 -17.10 -4.98
C HIS A 164 -6.74 -15.66 -5.20
N PHE A 165 -5.85 -14.78 -5.68
CA PHE A 165 -6.12 -13.34 -5.84
C PHE A 165 -6.13 -12.87 -7.29
N GLY A 166 -5.89 -13.75 -8.25
CA GLY A 166 -5.82 -13.38 -9.66
C GLY A 166 -4.64 -12.45 -9.96
N ALA A 167 -3.54 -12.56 -9.20
CA ALA A 167 -2.34 -11.77 -9.45
C ALA A 167 -1.76 -12.13 -10.81
N ALA A 168 -1.78 -11.18 -11.74
CA ALA A 168 -1.36 -11.36 -13.11
C ALA A 168 0.08 -10.88 -13.32
N VAL A 169 0.77 -11.51 -14.26
CA VAL A 169 2.07 -11.05 -14.74
C VAL A 169 1.83 -9.97 -15.79
N THR A 170 2.39 -8.79 -15.54
CA THR A 170 2.31 -7.63 -16.44
C THR A 170 3.71 -7.13 -16.81
N LYS A 171 3.81 -6.36 -17.88
CA LYS A 171 5.03 -5.64 -18.23
C LYS A 171 4.91 -4.19 -17.80
N GLU A 172 5.91 -3.70 -17.09
CA GLU A 172 6.09 -2.29 -16.77
C GLU A 172 7.43 -1.81 -17.36
N GLY A 173 7.37 -1.16 -18.52
CA GLY A 173 8.56 -0.88 -19.32
C GLY A 173 9.27 -2.17 -19.73
N ASN A 174 10.53 -2.34 -19.33
CA ASN A 174 11.32 -3.55 -19.55
C ASN A 174 11.23 -4.58 -18.40
N ALA A 175 10.58 -4.24 -17.29
CA ALA A 175 10.42 -5.14 -16.17
C ALA A 175 9.17 -6.02 -16.33
N THR A 176 9.27 -7.27 -15.89
CA THR A 176 8.13 -8.17 -15.72
C THR A 176 7.79 -8.20 -14.25
N VAL A 177 6.57 -7.79 -13.91
CA VAL A 177 6.06 -7.75 -12.54
C VAL A 177 4.81 -8.59 -12.42
N GLN A 178 4.61 -9.18 -11.25
CA GLN A 178 3.34 -9.83 -10.90
C GLN A 178 2.65 -8.98 -9.84
N GLY A 179 1.34 -8.93 -9.86
CA GLY A 179 0.58 -8.19 -8.85
C GLY A 179 -0.91 -8.19 -9.11
N VAL A 180 -1.61 -7.46 -8.26
CA VAL A 180 -3.00 -7.07 -8.48
C VAL A 180 -3.03 -5.58 -8.83
N PRO A 181 -4.13 -5.04 -9.41
CA PRO A 181 -4.19 -3.62 -9.72
C PRO A 181 -3.79 -2.74 -8.52
N GLY A 182 -2.82 -1.84 -8.73
CA GLY A 182 -2.30 -0.89 -7.73
C GLY A 182 -1.19 -1.39 -6.82
N ILE A 183 -0.81 -2.66 -6.90
CA ILE A 183 0.31 -3.19 -6.11
C ILE A 183 1.05 -4.28 -6.88
N ALA A 184 2.32 -4.04 -7.17
CA ALA A 184 3.21 -5.04 -7.73
C ALA A 184 3.88 -5.85 -6.59
N PHE A 185 4.25 -7.09 -6.88
CA PHE A 185 4.93 -7.97 -5.95
C PHE A 185 6.38 -8.17 -6.39
N SER A 186 7.32 -7.61 -5.64
CA SER A 186 8.75 -7.89 -5.80
C SER A 186 9.08 -9.09 -4.91
N VAL A 187 9.15 -10.28 -5.48
CA VAL A 187 9.40 -11.52 -4.72
C VAL A 187 10.84 -11.98 -4.92
N ARG A 188 11.60 -12.07 -3.85
CA ARG A 188 13.01 -12.45 -3.85
C ARG A 188 13.25 -13.73 -3.07
N LYS A 189 14.14 -14.57 -3.60
CA LYS A 189 14.60 -15.76 -2.88
C LYS A 189 15.54 -15.37 -1.75
N THR A 190 15.35 -16.00 -0.60
CA THR A 190 16.30 -15.98 0.52
C THR A 190 16.30 -17.34 1.20
N ASP A 191 17.47 -17.79 1.64
CA ASP A 191 17.62 -18.98 2.47
C ASP A 191 17.62 -18.63 3.98
N ILE A 192 17.60 -17.33 4.31
CA ILE A 192 17.46 -16.83 5.67
C ILE A 192 15.99 -16.91 6.08
N PRO A 193 15.64 -17.60 7.17
CA PRO A 193 14.26 -17.65 7.65
C PRO A 193 13.68 -16.23 7.88
N GLN A 194 12.53 -15.96 7.33
CA GLN A 194 11.83 -14.70 7.51
C GLN A 194 10.77 -14.84 8.59
N ALA A 195 10.61 -13.81 9.42
CA ALA A 195 9.54 -13.77 10.40
C ALA A 195 8.19 -13.48 9.73
N ALA A 196 7.10 -13.95 10.33
CA ALA A 196 5.75 -13.51 9.94
C ALA A 196 5.59 -11.99 10.17
N THR A 197 4.73 -11.33 9.38
CA THR A 197 4.53 -9.87 9.49
C THR A 197 3.69 -9.48 10.70
N LYS A 198 2.78 -10.35 11.17
CA LYS A 198 1.86 -10.08 12.29
C LYS A 198 2.58 -9.62 13.54
N GLY A 199 2.21 -8.46 14.08
CA GLY A 199 2.81 -7.87 15.28
C GLY A 199 4.09 -7.08 15.05
N ARG A 200 4.57 -6.97 13.81
CA ARG A 200 5.73 -6.15 13.42
C ARG A 200 5.29 -4.76 12.98
N SER A 201 6.23 -3.86 12.74
CA SER A 201 5.89 -2.47 12.36
C SER A 201 5.15 -2.36 11.03
N LEU A 202 5.39 -3.25 10.07
CA LEU A 202 4.51 -3.51 8.92
C LEU A 202 3.76 -4.81 9.23
N ASP A 203 2.57 -4.66 9.84
CA ASP A 203 1.79 -5.78 10.37
C ASP A 203 1.12 -6.60 9.27
N HIS A 204 0.53 -5.93 8.30
CA HIS A 204 -0.14 -6.59 7.18
C HIS A 204 -0.27 -5.71 5.94
N ILE A 205 -0.48 -6.37 4.81
CA ILE A 205 -0.94 -5.75 3.56
C ILE A 205 -2.44 -5.97 3.42
N GLY A 206 -3.15 -5.01 2.80
CA GLY A 206 -4.59 -5.09 2.62
C GLY A 206 -4.99 -5.09 1.14
N PHE A 207 -5.93 -5.95 0.79
CA PHE A 207 -6.60 -5.94 -0.52
C PHE A 207 -8.04 -5.49 -0.37
N GLU A 208 -8.48 -4.61 -1.26
CA GLU A 208 -9.89 -4.31 -1.43
C GLU A 208 -10.51 -5.39 -2.32
N VAL A 209 -11.63 -5.97 -1.87
CA VAL A 209 -12.27 -7.12 -2.51
C VAL A 209 -13.74 -6.83 -2.75
N LYS A 210 -14.19 -6.97 -3.97
CA LYS A 210 -15.61 -6.87 -4.34
C LYS A 210 -16.33 -8.17 -3.96
N GLY A 211 -17.37 -8.08 -3.09
CA GLY A 211 -18.14 -9.21 -2.65
C GLY A 211 -17.37 -10.12 -1.68
N LEU A 212 -16.77 -9.53 -0.65
CA LEU A 212 -15.85 -10.17 0.27
C LEU A 212 -16.39 -11.45 0.91
N GLU A 213 -17.67 -11.50 1.30
CA GLU A 213 -18.24 -12.72 1.91
C GLU A 213 -18.17 -13.94 0.98
N ALA A 214 -18.54 -13.75 -0.30
CA ALA A 214 -18.47 -14.81 -1.29
C ALA A 214 -17.01 -15.18 -1.60
N PHE A 215 -16.13 -14.18 -1.62
CA PHE A 215 -14.70 -14.39 -1.81
C PHE A 215 -14.07 -15.22 -0.67
N CYS A 216 -14.43 -14.95 0.57
CA CYS A 216 -13.98 -15.74 1.73
C CYS A 216 -14.46 -17.20 1.62
N LYS A 217 -15.73 -17.44 1.28
CA LYS A 217 -16.25 -18.81 1.07
C LYS A 217 -15.47 -19.56 -0.03
N LYS A 218 -15.08 -18.86 -1.11
CA LYS A 218 -14.23 -19.44 -2.15
C LYS A 218 -12.85 -19.82 -1.59
N LEU A 219 -12.18 -18.93 -0.84
CA LEU A 219 -10.87 -19.19 -0.24
C LEU A 219 -10.91 -20.36 0.75
N GLU A 220 -11.97 -20.46 1.57
CA GLU A 220 -12.20 -21.59 2.48
C GLU A 220 -12.33 -22.91 1.72
N ALA A 221 -13.12 -22.92 0.63
CA ALA A 221 -13.27 -24.09 -0.23
C ALA A 221 -11.98 -24.51 -0.95
N GLU A 222 -11.07 -23.56 -1.18
CA GLU A 222 -9.74 -23.78 -1.75
C GLU A 222 -8.68 -24.16 -0.71
N GLY A 223 -9.07 -24.27 0.58
CA GLY A 223 -8.21 -24.70 1.69
C GLY A 223 -7.31 -23.60 2.26
N VAL A 224 -7.60 -22.31 1.98
CA VAL A 224 -6.86 -21.19 2.58
C VAL A 224 -7.27 -21.05 4.04
N ALA A 225 -6.28 -21.06 4.95
CA ALA A 225 -6.51 -20.86 6.37
C ALA A 225 -6.71 -19.39 6.72
N PHE A 226 -7.74 -19.10 7.51
CA PHE A 226 -8.04 -17.76 8.00
C PHE A 226 -7.39 -17.51 9.38
N ASP A 227 -6.67 -16.39 9.52
CA ASP A 227 -6.22 -15.85 10.80
C ASP A 227 -7.40 -15.21 11.57
N SER A 228 -8.35 -14.62 10.83
CA SER A 228 -9.63 -14.14 11.34
C SER A 228 -10.69 -14.28 10.26
N PRO A 229 -11.84 -14.93 10.54
CA PRO A 229 -12.88 -15.14 9.55
C PRO A 229 -13.58 -13.84 9.14
N PHE A 230 -14.39 -13.91 8.09
CA PHE A 230 -15.22 -12.81 7.62
C PHE A 230 -16.07 -12.24 8.75
N ARG A 231 -16.12 -10.91 8.81
CA ARG A 231 -17.01 -10.16 9.70
C ARG A 231 -17.37 -8.80 9.13
N ASP A 232 -18.55 -8.33 9.41
CA ASP A 232 -18.97 -6.96 9.18
C ASP A 232 -18.53 -6.09 10.38
N VAL A 233 -18.02 -4.88 10.12
CA VAL A 233 -17.58 -3.92 11.14
C VAL A 233 -18.27 -2.57 10.92
N PRO A 234 -19.57 -2.44 11.27
CA PRO A 234 -20.37 -1.27 10.94
C PRO A 234 -19.79 0.06 11.43
N ARG A 235 -19.11 0.06 12.58
CA ARG A 235 -18.50 1.29 13.15
C ARG A 235 -17.47 1.97 12.25
N ILE A 236 -16.84 1.21 11.36
CA ILE A 236 -15.90 1.72 10.35
C ILE A 236 -16.45 1.60 8.93
N GLY A 237 -17.64 1.00 8.75
CA GLY A 237 -18.29 0.81 7.46
C GLY A 237 -17.50 -0.10 6.52
N LEU A 238 -16.80 -1.09 7.06
CA LEU A 238 -16.02 -2.08 6.31
C LEU A 238 -16.44 -3.49 6.68
N LYS A 239 -16.34 -4.40 5.72
CA LYS A 239 -16.28 -5.84 5.96
C LYS A 239 -14.82 -6.26 5.88
N ILE A 240 -14.40 -7.18 6.73
CA ILE A 240 -13.00 -7.60 6.84
C ILE A 240 -12.86 -9.11 7.05
N ALA A 241 -11.71 -9.64 6.64
CA ALA A 241 -11.21 -10.96 6.98
C ALA A 241 -9.69 -10.96 6.94
N PHE A 242 -9.04 -11.94 7.57
CA PHE A 242 -7.58 -12.05 7.52
C PHE A 242 -7.17 -13.46 7.13
N VAL A 243 -6.20 -13.56 6.22
CA VAL A 243 -5.52 -14.80 5.85
C VAL A 243 -4.01 -14.63 6.02
N ILE A 244 -3.28 -15.76 6.00
CA ILE A 244 -1.82 -15.76 6.02
C ILE A 244 -1.34 -16.48 4.77
N ASP A 245 -0.42 -15.86 4.02
CA ASP A 245 0.20 -16.48 2.86
C ASP A 245 1.27 -17.52 3.24
N PRO A 246 1.77 -18.33 2.29
CA PRO A 246 2.79 -19.35 2.57
C PRO A 246 4.12 -18.81 3.11
N ALA A 247 4.42 -17.52 2.93
CA ALA A 247 5.64 -16.89 3.44
C ALA A 247 5.47 -16.31 4.87
N GLY A 248 4.24 -16.31 5.41
CA GLY A 248 3.94 -15.72 6.72
C GLY A 248 3.46 -14.26 6.65
N THR A 249 3.11 -13.76 5.47
CA THR A 249 2.50 -12.43 5.34
C THR A 249 1.06 -12.49 5.81
N ARG A 250 0.70 -11.66 6.76
CA ARG A 250 -0.68 -11.41 7.13
C ARG A 250 -1.33 -10.52 6.08
N ILE A 251 -2.50 -10.91 5.61
CA ILE A 251 -3.26 -10.20 4.57
C ILE A 251 -4.63 -9.86 5.11
N GLU A 252 -5.00 -8.59 5.13
CA GLU A 252 -6.36 -8.16 5.39
C GLU A 252 -7.13 -8.05 4.06
N LEU A 253 -8.31 -8.66 4.03
CA LEU A 253 -9.26 -8.52 2.96
C LEU A 253 -10.33 -7.54 3.41
N THR A 254 -10.56 -6.48 2.65
CA THR A 254 -11.54 -5.45 2.97
C THR A 254 -12.59 -5.31 1.88
N GLU A 255 -13.80 -4.92 2.23
CA GLU A 255 -14.81 -4.39 1.31
C GLU A 255 -15.38 -3.11 1.91
N GLY A 256 -15.30 -2.00 1.12
CA GLY A 256 -15.81 -0.69 1.50
C GLY A 256 -14.77 0.44 1.54
N LEU A 257 -13.52 0.19 1.17
CA LEU A 257 -12.50 1.23 0.99
C LEU A 257 -12.64 1.94 -0.37
N ALA A 258 -13.10 1.23 -1.39
CA ALA A 258 -13.31 1.81 -2.71
C ALA A 258 -14.29 2.98 -2.63
N GLY A 259 -13.88 4.16 -3.15
CA GLY A 259 -14.70 5.38 -3.12
C GLY A 259 -14.49 6.29 -1.90
N ARG A 260 -13.55 5.97 -1.00
CA ARG A 260 -13.19 6.81 0.14
C ARG A 260 -12.24 7.95 -0.25
#